data_2dce22b0b57567313dc778b55ab5d332
#
_entry.id   2dce22b0b57567313dc778b55ab5d332
#
_cell.length_a   1.000
_cell.length_b   1.000
_cell.length_c   1.000
_cell.angle_alpha   90.00
_cell.angle_beta   90.00
_cell.angle_gamma   90.00
#
_symmetry.space_group_name_H-M   'P 1'
#
loop_
_entity.id
_entity.type
_entity.pdbx_description
1 polymer ?
#
loop_
_entity_poly.entity_id
_entity_poly.type
_entity_poly.pdbx_seq_one_letter_code
_entity_poly.pdbx_strand_id
1 'polypeptide(L)'
;FGATHSLFTKYLPKWNIETSYFKVEEPETITSLIQPNTKILYAETPTNPGVDILDLAYLGEVAKKHNLILIIDNCFATPYLQQPIKFGADLVIHSATKLIDGQGRVLGGVTVGNLDLIQEIYLFARTTGSALSPFNAWVLSKSMETLPVRVDRHCQSALATAEFLEKHPKINWVKYPFLKSH
;
A
#
# COMPACT_ATOMS: atom_id res chain seq x y z
N PHE A 1 -1.85 1.63 -7.77
CA PHE A 1 -2.68 0.58 -8.38
C PHE A 1 -3.78 1.17 -9.25
N GLY A 2 -4.07 0.53 -10.41
CA GLY A 2 -4.98 1.09 -11.41
C GLY A 2 -6.41 1.34 -10.92
N ALA A 3 -6.97 0.50 -10.05
CA ALA A 3 -8.30 0.73 -9.51
C ALA A 3 -8.33 1.92 -8.53
N THR A 4 -7.28 2.12 -7.75
CA THR A 4 -7.12 3.29 -6.88
C THR A 4 -7.02 4.57 -7.71
N HIS A 5 -6.24 4.55 -8.79
CA HIS A 5 -6.17 5.66 -9.73
C HIS A 5 -7.55 5.96 -10.36
N SER A 6 -8.28 4.92 -10.78
CA SER A 6 -9.64 5.09 -11.30
C SER A 6 -10.61 5.65 -10.26
N LEU A 7 -10.50 5.25 -8.99
CA LEU A 7 -11.27 5.82 -7.90
C LEU A 7 -11.03 7.33 -7.81
N PHE A 8 -9.77 7.75 -7.79
CA PHE A 8 -9.38 9.15 -7.64
C PHE A 8 -9.73 10.02 -8.85
N THR A 9 -9.65 9.47 -10.07
CA THR A 9 -9.86 10.26 -11.31
C THR A 9 -11.30 10.22 -11.83
N LYS A 10 -12.07 9.15 -11.58
CA LYS A 10 -13.38 8.94 -12.19
C LYS A 10 -14.55 9.02 -11.20
N TYR A 11 -14.31 8.63 -9.95
CA TYR A 11 -15.38 8.50 -8.97
C TYR A 11 -15.39 9.63 -7.94
N LEU A 12 -14.29 9.89 -7.26
CA LEU A 12 -14.22 10.91 -6.22
C LEU A 12 -14.56 12.34 -6.71
N PRO A 13 -14.21 12.74 -7.96
CA PRO A 13 -14.64 14.04 -8.46
C PRO A 13 -16.15 14.24 -8.52
N LYS A 14 -16.94 13.16 -8.62
CA LYS A 14 -18.41 13.23 -8.57
C LYS A 14 -18.95 13.67 -7.20
N TRP A 15 -18.14 13.61 -6.17
CA TRP A 15 -18.44 14.07 -4.82
C TRP A 15 -17.58 15.28 -4.41
N ASN A 16 -17.07 16.03 -5.40
CA ASN A 16 -16.23 17.21 -5.20
C ASN A 16 -14.95 16.93 -4.40
N ILE A 17 -14.39 15.73 -4.55
CA ILE A 17 -13.09 15.35 -3.98
C ILE A 17 -12.07 15.37 -5.11
N GLU A 18 -11.15 16.32 -5.02
CA GLU A 18 -10.07 16.49 -5.99
C GLU A 18 -8.80 15.78 -5.53
N THR A 19 -7.97 15.38 -6.49
CA THR A 19 -6.71 14.69 -6.22
C THR A 19 -5.59 15.31 -7.04
N SER A 20 -4.52 15.70 -6.35
CA SER A 20 -3.24 16.08 -6.97
C SER A 20 -2.26 14.92 -6.86
N TYR A 21 -1.40 14.76 -7.86
CA TYR A 21 -0.42 13.68 -7.92
C TYR A 21 0.99 14.24 -7.82
N PHE A 22 1.82 13.61 -7.02
CA PHE A 22 3.27 13.83 -7.01
C PHE A 22 3.99 12.66 -7.70
N LYS A 23 5.21 12.91 -8.16
CA LYS A 23 6.08 11.87 -8.70
C LYS A 23 6.90 11.25 -7.58
N VAL A 24 7.11 9.94 -7.67
CA VAL A 24 7.91 9.20 -6.67
C VAL A 24 9.36 9.69 -6.63
N GLU A 25 9.89 10.08 -7.80
CA GLU A 25 11.25 10.57 -7.97
C GLU A 25 11.46 12.00 -7.42
N GLU A 26 10.39 12.73 -7.17
CA GLU A 26 10.40 14.14 -6.72
C GLU A 26 9.48 14.31 -5.48
N PRO A 27 9.69 13.54 -4.38
CA PRO A 27 8.77 13.54 -3.24
C PRO A 27 8.70 14.90 -2.54
N GLU A 28 9.73 15.74 -2.64
CA GLU A 28 9.74 17.10 -2.10
C GLU A 28 8.65 18.00 -2.70
N THR A 29 8.18 17.67 -3.90
CA THR A 29 7.10 18.43 -4.57
C THR A 29 5.74 18.28 -3.87
N ILE A 30 5.57 17.29 -2.98
CA ILE A 30 4.33 17.07 -2.22
C ILE A 30 3.87 18.36 -1.55
N THR A 31 4.79 19.08 -0.90
CA THR A 31 4.44 20.28 -0.13
C THR A 31 3.87 21.42 -0.99
N SER A 32 4.29 21.52 -2.25
CA SER A 32 3.77 22.50 -3.19
C SER A 32 2.36 22.18 -3.71
N LEU A 33 1.93 20.92 -3.59
CA LEU A 33 0.62 20.45 -4.03
C LEU A 33 -0.45 20.54 -2.94
N ILE A 34 -0.04 20.77 -1.69
CA ILE A 34 -0.96 20.87 -0.56
C ILE A 34 -1.75 22.18 -0.63
N GLN A 35 -3.07 22.06 -0.62
CA GLN A 35 -4.01 23.18 -0.60
C GLN A 35 -4.64 23.34 0.80
N PRO A 36 -5.26 24.49 1.13
CA PRO A 36 -5.91 24.68 2.43
C PRO A 36 -7.00 23.66 2.76
N ASN A 37 -7.62 23.07 1.75
CA ASN A 37 -8.63 22.03 1.86
C ASN A 37 -8.09 20.61 1.73
N THR A 38 -6.79 20.39 1.56
CA THR A 38 -6.18 19.06 1.53
C THR A 38 -6.36 18.39 2.89
N LYS A 39 -6.80 17.12 2.90
CA LYS A 39 -7.08 16.33 4.10
C LYS A 39 -6.26 15.06 4.18
N ILE A 40 -5.90 14.48 3.04
CA ILE A 40 -5.30 13.16 2.97
C ILE A 40 -4.02 13.23 2.12
N LEU A 41 -2.98 12.60 2.63
CA LEU A 41 -1.81 12.19 1.86
C LEU A 41 -1.89 10.66 1.68
N TYR A 42 -2.03 10.22 0.43
CA TYR A 42 -2.13 8.80 0.10
C TYR A 42 -0.91 8.35 -0.70
N ALA A 43 -0.30 7.24 -0.32
CA ALA A 43 0.82 6.68 -1.06
C ALA A 43 0.77 5.15 -1.08
N GLU A 44 1.37 4.56 -2.11
CA GLU A 44 1.59 3.12 -2.24
C GLU A 44 3.10 2.88 -2.28
N THR A 45 3.63 2.05 -1.38
CA THR A 45 5.04 1.70 -1.37
C THR A 45 5.26 0.28 -0.84
N PRO A 46 5.98 -0.59 -1.59
CA PRO A 46 6.47 -0.41 -2.96
C PRO A 46 5.34 -0.15 -3.97
N THR A 47 5.61 0.66 -5.01
CA THR A 47 4.60 1.03 -6.01
C THR A 47 4.24 -0.13 -6.95
N ASN A 48 3.01 -0.15 -7.46
CA ASN A 48 2.57 -1.08 -8.48
C ASN A 48 2.36 -0.37 -9.83
N PRO A 49 3.07 -0.71 -10.92
CA PRO A 49 3.99 -1.85 -11.06
C PRO A 49 5.48 -1.50 -10.86
N GLY A 50 5.81 -0.26 -10.59
CA GLY A 50 7.18 0.28 -10.65
C GLY A 50 8.13 -0.24 -9.58
N VAL A 51 7.63 -0.83 -8.49
CA VAL A 51 8.37 -1.27 -7.28
C VAL A 51 9.25 -0.18 -6.66
N ASP A 52 8.87 1.09 -6.88
CA ASP A 52 9.54 2.24 -6.27
C ASP A 52 9.29 2.26 -4.76
N ILE A 53 10.31 2.67 -4.03
CA ILE A 53 10.24 2.79 -2.57
C ILE A 53 10.16 4.26 -2.18
N LEU A 54 9.16 4.59 -1.37
CA LEU A 54 9.01 5.90 -0.75
C LEU A 54 9.55 5.90 0.68
N ASP A 55 10.15 6.99 1.08
CA ASP A 55 10.56 7.20 2.47
C ASP A 55 9.34 7.46 3.35
N LEU A 56 8.96 6.47 4.14
CA LEU A 56 7.82 6.55 5.05
C LEU A 56 8.01 7.58 6.16
N ALA A 57 9.25 7.78 6.63
CA ALA A 57 9.52 8.78 7.67
C ALA A 57 9.27 10.19 7.12
N TYR A 58 9.75 10.46 5.91
CA TYR A 58 9.49 11.73 5.23
C TYR A 58 7.99 11.97 5.01
N LEU A 59 7.25 10.97 4.53
CA LEU A 59 5.79 11.09 4.35
C LEU A 59 5.07 11.38 5.67
N GLY A 60 5.49 10.71 6.76
CA GLY A 60 4.96 10.94 8.11
C GLY A 60 5.23 12.35 8.61
N GLU A 61 6.44 12.88 8.40
CA GLU A 61 6.80 14.25 8.75
C GLU A 61 5.97 15.28 7.98
N VAL A 62 5.81 15.09 6.67
CA VAL A 62 4.98 15.96 5.82
C VAL A 62 3.52 15.92 6.28
N ALA A 63 2.95 14.75 6.49
CA ALA A 63 1.57 14.61 6.95
C ALA A 63 1.35 15.30 8.29
N LYS A 64 2.22 15.05 9.26
CA LYS A 64 2.16 15.69 10.58
C LYS A 64 2.28 17.21 10.50
N LYS A 65 3.23 17.73 9.74
CA LYS A 65 3.48 19.17 9.57
C LYS A 65 2.26 19.90 9.00
N HIS A 66 1.54 19.26 8.09
CA HIS A 66 0.40 19.84 7.39
C HIS A 66 -0.96 19.37 7.92
N ASN A 67 -0.99 18.63 9.03
CA ASN A 67 -2.19 18.08 9.66
C ASN A 67 -3.04 17.26 8.68
N LEU A 68 -2.38 16.38 7.91
CA LEU A 68 -3.01 15.47 6.95
C LEU A 68 -3.14 14.07 7.54
N ILE A 69 -4.18 13.35 7.15
CA ILE A 69 -4.30 11.91 7.40
C ILE A 69 -3.38 11.19 6.40
N LEU A 70 -2.39 10.46 6.90
CA LEU A 70 -1.50 9.66 6.09
C LEU A 70 -2.06 8.25 5.91
N ILE A 71 -2.33 7.88 4.65
CA ILE A 71 -2.81 6.55 4.28
C ILE A 71 -1.77 5.86 3.40
N ILE A 72 -1.33 4.67 3.81
CA ILE A 72 -0.35 3.87 3.05
C ILE A 72 -0.99 2.57 2.56
N ASP A 73 -0.98 2.37 1.24
CA ASP A 73 -1.22 1.06 0.64
C ASP A 73 0.06 0.22 0.75
N ASN A 74 -0.01 -0.82 1.60
CA ASN A 74 1.12 -1.66 1.98
C ASN A 74 0.99 -3.09 1.41
N CYS A 75 0.28 -3.25 0.30
CA CYS A 75 -0.05 -4.57 -0.25
C CYS A 75 1.16 -5.41 -0.61
N PHE A 76 2.18 -4.83 -1.27
CA PHE A 76 3.36 -5.60 -1.68
C PHE A 76 4.26 -5.98 -0.51
N ALA A 77 4.53 -5.04 0.39
CA ALA A 77 5.43 -5.31 1.51
C ALA A 77 4.81 -6.21 2.57
N THR A 78 3.51 -6.24 2.72
CA THR A 78 2.78 -6.92 3.80
C THR A 78 3.10 -6.35 5.18
N PRO A 79 2.32 -6.66 6.23
CA PRO A 79 2.65 -6.21 7.58
C PRO A 79 3.91 -6.87 8.16
N TYR A 80 4.42 -7.92 7.49
CA TYR A 80 5.65 -8.60 7.89
C TYR A 80 6.91 -7.80 7.54
N LEU A 81 7.01 -7.32 6.30
CA LEU A 81 8.21 -6.58 5.84
C LEU A 81 8.17 -5.11 6.20
N GLN A 82 6.99 -4.48 6.21
CA GLN A 82 6.86 -3.03 6.40
C GLN A 82 5.68 -2.69 7.30
N GLN A 83 5.90 -1.81 8.25
CA GLN A 83 4.91 -1.39 9.24
C GLN A 83 4.78 0.15 9.24
N PRO A 84 4.01 0.74 8.30
CA PRO A 84 3.94 2.19 8.11
C PRO A 84 3.44 2.97 9.33
N ILE A 85 2.65 2.35 10.20
CA ILE A 85 2.21 2.95 11.48
C ILE A 85 3.40 3.43 12.32
N LYS A 86 4.52 2.73 12.31
CA LYS A 86 5.73 3.11 13.05
C LYS A 86 6.38 4.39 12.50
N PHE A 87 6.00 4.80 11.30
CA PHE A 87 6.48 5.99 10.61
C PHE A 87 5.44 7.10 10.52
N GLY A 88 4.35 6.99 11.30
CA GLY A 88 3.34 8.03 11.38
C GLY A 88 2.16 7.90 10.41
N ALA A 89 1.99 6.76 9.75
CA ALA A 89 0.77 6.50 8.99
C ALA A 89 -0.43 6.37 9.96
N ASP A 90 -1.52 7.06 9.64
CA ASP A 90 -2.77 6.97 10.39
C ASP A 90 -3.56 5.72 10.00
N LEU A 91 -3.52 5.37 8.73
CA LEU A 91 -4.18 4.18 8.18
C LEU A 91 -3.23 3.42 7.25
N VAL A 92 -3.29 2.10 7.33
CA VAL A 92 -2.58 1.19 6.42
C VAL A 92 -3.59 0.25 5.78
N ILE A 93 -3.52 0.16 4.45
CA ILE A 93 -4.43 -0.67 3.65
C ILE A 93 -3.66 -1.87 3.11
N HIS A 94 -4.31 -3.02 3.14
CA HIS A 94 -3.83 -4.26 2.52
C HIS A 94 -4.94 -4.88 1.67
N SER A 95 -4.62 -5.23 0.43
CA SER A 95 -5.40 -6.22 -0.29
C SER A 95 -5.06 -7.60 0.26
N ALA A 96 -5.90 -8.10 1.17
CA ALA A 96 -5.71 -9.44 1.75
C ALA A 96 -5.82 -10.57 0.71
N THR A 97 -6.45 -10.27 -0.43
CA THR A 97 -6.50 -11.12 -1.63
C THR A 97 -5.11 -11.54 -2.13
N LYS A 98 -4.08 -10.73 -1.89
CA LYS A 98 -2.71 -10.93 -2.41
C LYS A 98 -1.89 -11.81 -1.46
N LEU A 99 -0.78 -11.33 -0.95
CA LEU A 99 0.14 -12.12 -0.13
C LEU A 99 -0.42 -12.56 1.23
N ILE A 100 -1.42 -11.86 1.77
CA ILE A 100 -2.06 -12.28 3.03
C ILE A 100 -2.75 -13.63 2.82
N ASP A 101 -3.63 -13.77 1.80
CA ASP A 101 -4.14 -15.08 1.41
C ASP A 101 -3.02 -15.97 0.85
N GLY A 102 -2.27 -15.46 -0.12
CA GLY A 102 -1.08 -16.08 -0.71
C GLY A 102 -1.33 -17.27 -1.63
N GLN A 103 -2.58 -17.68 -1.84
CA GLN A 103 -2.94 -18.88 -2.62
C GLN A 103 -4.09 -18.64 -3.62
N GLY A 104 -4.60 -17.41 -3.72
CA GLY A 104 -5.67 -17.05 -4.66
C GLY A 104 -7.03 -17.71 -4.34
N ARG A 105 -7.30 -17.96 -3.06
CA ARG A 105 -8.51 -18.66 -2.60
C ARG A 105 -9.69 -17.73 -2.32
N VAL A 106 -9.41 -16.54 -1.76
CA VAL A 106 -10.43 -15.61 -1.30
C VAL A 106 -10.08 -14.17 -1.62
N LEU A 107 -11.12 -13.36 -1.79
CA LEU A 107 -11.01 -11.91 -1.87
C LEU A 107 -11.19 -11.31 -0.47
N GLY A 108 -10.39 -10.28 -0.17
CA GLY A 108 -10.53 -9.55 1.07
C GLY A 108 -9.65 -8.31 1.13
N GLY A 109 -9.97 -7.43 2.05
CA GLY A 109 -9.19 -6.24 2.37
C GLY A 109 -9.05 -6.10 3.87
N VAL A 110 -7.98 -5.44 4.29
CA VAL A 110 -7.75 -5.08 5.69
C VAL A 110 -7.31 -3.63 5.76
N THR A 111 -7.95 -2.87 6.63
CA THR A 111 -7.51 -1.53 7.01
C THR A 111 -7.19 -1.54 8.49
N VAL A 112 -6.01 -1.06 8.86
CA VAL A 112 -5.55 -0.95 10.24
C VAL A 112 -5.04 0.46 10.49
N GLY A 113 -5.13 0.94 11.75
CA GLY A 113 -4.59 2.25 12.09
C GLY A 113 -5.25 2.90 13.29
N ASN A 114 -5.35 4.22 13.25
CA ASN A 114 -5.95 5.04 14.30
C ASN A 114 -7.37 4.58 14.65
N LEU A 115 -7.65 4.40 15.94
CA LEU A 115 -8.90 3.81 16.41
C LEU A 115 -10.13 4.64 15.99
N ASP A 116 -10.07 5.96 16.08
CA ASP A 116 -11.21 6.83 15.75
C ASP A 116 -11.52 6.73 14.25
N LEU A 117 -10.50 6.76 13.40
CA LEU A 117 -10.67 6.60 11.95
C LEU A 117 -11.19 5.20 11.59
N ILE A 118 -10.70 4.16 12.24
CA ILE A 118 -11.19 2.79 12.03
C ILE A 118 -12.66 2.66 12.48
N GLN A 119 -13.05 3.32 13.56
CA GLN A 119 -14.45 3.33 14.00
C GLN A 119 -15.38 3.96 12.97
N GLU A 120 -14.99 5.09 12.38
CA GLU A 120 -15.75 5.74 11.30
C GLU A 120 -15.87 4.83 10.06
N ILE A 121 -14.76 4.20 9.64
CA ILE A 121 -14.75 3.25 8.53
C ILE A 121 -15.66 2.05 8.84
N TYR A 122 -15.60 1.52 10.05
CA TYR A 122 -16.44 0.40 10.48
C TYR A 122 -17.93 0.75 10.43
N LEU A 123 -18.33 1.91 10.96
CA LEU A 123 -19.71 2.37 10.93
C LEU A 123 -20.21 2.56 9.50
N PHE A 124 -19.37 3.14 8.62
CA PHE A 124 -19.70 3.27 7.21
C PHE A 124 -19.86 1.90 6.52
N ALA A 125 -18.92 0.99 6.70
CA ALA A 125 -18.96 -0.35 6.13
C ALA A 125 -20.21 -1.13 6.61
N ARG A 126 -20.50 -1.05 7.91
CA ARG A 126 -21.71 -1.65 8.50
C ARG A 126 -23.00 -1.10 7.87
N THR A 127 -23.04 0.21 7.64
CA THR A 127 -24.23 0.90 7.09
C THR A 127 -24.44 0.57 5.60
N THR A 128 -23.33 0.48 4.84
CA THR A 128 -23.37 0.20 3.39
C THR A 128 -23.40 -1.30 3.08
N GLY A 129 -23.20 -2.17 4.08
CA GLY A 129 -23.21 -3.62 3.91
C GLY A 129 -21.90 -4.21 3.36
N SER A 130 -20.82 -3.44 3.33
CA SER A 130 -19.50 -3.87 2.85
C SER A 130 -18.80 -4.77 3.89
N ALA A 131 -19.28 -6.02 4.04
CA ALA A 131 -18.76 -6.96 5.03
C ALA A 131 -18.04 -8.12 4.38
N LEU A 132 -16.91 -8.52 4.96
CA LEU A 132 -16.21 -9.74 4.60
C LEU A 132 -16.99 -10.96 5.11
N SER A 133 -17.12 -12.01 4.28
CA SER A 133 -17.80 -13.23 4.73
C SER A 133 -17.00 -13.89 5.88
N PRO A 134 -17.65 -14.51 6.87
CA PRO A 134 -16.97 -15.20 7.96
C PRO A 134 -16.03 -16.30 7.48
N PHE A 135 -16.38 -17.01 6.42
CA PHE A 135 -15.53 -18.01 5.81
C PHE A 135 -14.24 -17.41 5.25
N ASN A 136 -14.35 -16.32 4.47
CA ASN A 136 -13.17 -15.63 3.94
C ASN A 136 -12.29 -15.08 5.07
N ALA A 137 -12.90 -14.52 6.12
CA ALA A 137 -12.17 -14.03 7.29
C ALA A 137 -11.39 -15.17 7.98
N TRP A 138 -11.99 -16.34 8.13
CA TRP A 138 -11.31 -17.52 8.68
C TRP A 138 -10.15 -17.98 7.80
N VAL A 139 -10.35 -18.09 6.48
CA VAL A 139 -9.28 -18.46 5.54
C VAL A 139 -8.11 -17.49 5.64
N LEU A 140 -8.38 -16.18 5.65
CA LEU A 140 -7.34 -15.15 5.77
C LEU A 140 -6.60 -15.23 7.10
N SER A 141 -7.32 -15.42 8.21
CA SER A 141 -6.72 -15.62 9.53
C SER A 141 -5.77 -16.82 9.55
N LYS A 142 -6.19 -17.95 8.97
CA LYS A 142 -5.33 -19.14 8.87
C LYS A 142 -4.13 -18.94 7.95
N SER A 143 -4.30 -18.17 6.88
CA SER A 143 -3.21 -17.84 5.96
C SER A 143 -2.11 -17.00 6.62
N MET A 144 -2.49 -16.12 7.53
CA MET A 144 -1.54 -15.25 8.25
C MET A 144 -0.56 -16.03 9.13
N GLU A 145 -0.94 -17.22 9.61
CA GLU A 145 -0.06 -18.09 10.40
C GLU A 145 1.24 -18.47 9.66
N THR A 146 1.18 -18.52 8.32
CA THR A 146 2.34 -18.85 7.47
C THR A 146 2.88 -17.66 6.69
N LEU A 147 2.33 -16.46 6.89
CA LEU A 147 2.72 -15.27 6.13
C LEU A 147 4.24 -15.00 6.19
N PRO A 148 4.90 -14.99 7.36
CA PRO A 148 6.34 -14.71 7.44
C PRO A 148 7.16 -15.69 6.59
N VAL A 149 6.94 -16.99 6.75
CA VAL A 149 7.68 -18.03 6.02
C VAL A 149 7.49 -17.91 4.49
N ARG A 150 6.26 -17.63 4.07
CA ARG A 150 5.95 -17.44 2.64
C ARG A 150 6.63 -16.20 2.07
N VAL A 151 6.54 -15.09 2.78
CA VAL A 151 7.12 -13.83 2.33
C VAL A 151 8.64 -13.89 2.30
N ASP A 152 9.29 -14.48 3.29
CA ASP A 152 10.74 -14.72 3.27
C ASP A 152 11.15 -15.51 2.03
N ARG A 153 10.42 -16.59 1.72
CA ARG A 153 10.73 -17.40 0.54
C ARG A 153 10.49 -16.63 -0.76
N HIS A 154 9.41 -15.84 -0.83
CA HIS A 154 9.16 -14.97 -2.00
C HIS A 154 10.30 -13.97 -2.20
N CYS A 155 10.77 -13.29 -1.15
CA CYS A 155 11.87 -12.35 -1.23
C CYS A 155 13.17 -13.01 -1.70
N GLN A 156 13.52 -14.16 -1.15
CA GLN A 156 14.71 -14.91 -1.57
C GLN A 156 14.63 -15.31 -3.04
N SER A 157 13.48 -15.84 -3.47
CA SER A 157 13.28 -16.27 -4.85
C SER A 157 13.28 -15.09 -5.81
N ALA A 158 12.65 -13.98 -5.43
CA ALA A 158 12.60 -12.76 -6.24
C ALA A 158 14.00 -12.15 -6.43
N LEU A 159 14.79 -12.06 -5.35
CA LEU A 159 16.17 -11.55 -5.42
C LEU A 159 17.03 -12.44 -6.32
N ALA A 160 17.02 -13.74 -6.12
CA ALA A 160 17.79 -14.67 -6.95
C ALA A 160 17.39 -14.59 -8.44
N THR A 161 16.08 -14.43 -8.71
CA THR A 161 15.59 -14.24 -10.08
C THR A 161 16.05 -12.91 -10.67
N ALA A 162 15.96 -11.83 -9.90
CA ALA A 162 16.41 -10.50 -10.35
C ALA A 162 17.91 -10.48 -10.66
N GLU A 163 18.74 -11.04 -9.79
CA GLU A 163 20.20 -11.17 -10.00
C GLU A 163 20.57 -12.04 -11.21
N PHE A 164 19.80 -13.10 -11.47
CA PHE A 164 19.98 -13.92 -12.67
C PHE A 164 19.62 -13.13 -13.93
N LEU A 165 18.48 -12.46 -13.92
CA LEU A 165 18.00 -11.70 -15.08
C LEU A 165 18.90 -10.49 -15.38
N GLU A 166 19.42 -9.82 -14.38
CA GLU A 166 20.35 -8.66 -14.55
C GLU A 166 21.60 -9.04 -15.34
N LYS A 167 22.05 -10.29 -15.22
CA LYS A 167 23.23 -10.83 -15.92
C LYS A 167 22.90 -11.50 -17.26
N HIS A 168 21.61 -11.61 -17.59
CA HIS A 168 21.17 -12.39 -18.77
C HIS A 168 21.34 -11.57 -20.07
N PRO A 169 22.03 -12.10 -21.11
CA PRO A 169 22.37 -11.33 -22.31
C PRO A 169 21.20 -10.83 -23.15
N LYS A 170 19.99 -11.35 -22.91
CA LYS A 170 18.76 -10.92 -23.61
C LYS A 170 17.94 -9.92 -22.80
N ILE A 171 18.36 -9.53 -21.60
CA ILE A 171 17.65 -8.59 -20.72
C ILE A 171 18.43 -7.29 -20.69
N ASN A 172 17.78 -6.19 -21.01
CA ASN A 172 18.41 -4.87 -21.06
C ASN A 172 18.50 -4.22 -19.66
N TRP A 173 17.50 -4.45 -18.82
CA TRP A 173 17.46 -3.90 -17.46
C TRP A 173 16.49 -4.71 -16.58
N VAL A 174 16.75 -4.66 -15.29
CA VAL A 174 15.88 -5.23 -14.24
C VAL A 174 15.71 -4.17 -13.16
N LYS A 175 14.49 -3.98 -12.68
CA LYS A 175 14.17 -3.11 -11.55
C LYS A 175 13.66 -3.95 -10.40
N TYR A 176 14.43 -3.99 -9.31
CA TYR A 176 14.06 -4.68 -8.07
C TYR A 176 14.74 -4.01 -6.87
N PRO A 177 14.01 -3.72 -5.76
CA PRO A 177 14.50 -2.85 -4.68
C PRO A 177 15.81 -3.26 -4.01
N PHE A 178 16.18 -4.54 -4.07
CA PHE A 178 17.41 -5.06 -3.43
C PHE A 178 18.57 -5.31 -4.38
N LEU A 179 18.42 -4.97 -5.65
CA LEU A 179 19.56 -4.96 -6.57
C LEU A 179 20.46 -3.75 -6.28
N LYS A 180 21.77 -3.93 -6.41
CA LYS A 180 22.74 -2.84 -6.25
C LYS A 180 22.59 -1.74 -7.31
N SER A 181 21.96 -2.06 -8.42
CA SER A 181 21.71 -1.17 -9.56
C SER A 181 20.39 -0.40 -9.44
N HIS A 182 19.58 -0.66 -8.42
CA HIS A 182 18.26 -0.03 -8.21
C HIS A 182 18.36 1.32 -7.55
#